data_1c434dd9720ca38b950fae723088710d
#
_entry.id   1c434dd9720ca38b950fae723088710d
#
_cell.length_a   1.000
_cell.length_b   1.000
_cell.length_c   1.000
_cell.angle_alpha   90.00
_cell.angle_beta   90.00
_cell.angle_gamma   90.00
#
_symmetry.space_group_name_H-M   'P 1'
#
loop_
_entity.id
_entity.type
_entity.pdbx_description
1 polymer ?
#
loop_
_entity_poly.entity_id
_entity_poly.type
_entity_poly.pdbx_seq_one_letter_code
_entity_poly.pdbx_strand_id
1 'polypeptide(L)'
;MPVPAPNLYPSFNTVRLSHACLNVADLEKSKKFYTEILGLQVTDETPTNLYLRAMEERGHHSIILQLSDQPGTVEVMGFKTFDDDDLDKAKLHFSAQGRPTEWVERAHQGRTLLTSDNCGIPLEFYHKMERLQSIHQQYALYRGVKPLRIDHFNCFSPDVDASVEFYNSFGFRVTEYTEDEVSGKLWAAWMHRKGGVHDMAFTNGTGPRMHHIAFWVPTPLNIIDLLDLMASTGYVNNIERGPGRHGISCLLYTSPSPRDRG
;
A
#
# COMPACT_ATOMS: atom_id res chain seq x y z
N MET A 1 -11.70 10.75 24.07
CA MET A 1 -11.46 10.76 22.60
C MET A 1 -11.61 9.32 22.15
N PRO A 2 -12.23 9.06 21.02
CA PRO A 2 -12.48 7.68 20.53
C PRO A 2 -11.22 6.99 20.01
N VAL A 3 -10.07 7.66 19.98
CA VAL A 3 -8.81 7.11 19.51
C VAL A 3 -7.81 6.91 20.64
N PRO A 4 -6.95 5.86 20.59
CA PRO A 4 -5.98 5.59 21.63
C PRO A 4 -4.91 6.69 21.72
N ALA A 5 -4.31 6.83 22.89
CA ALA A 5 -3.11 7.66 23.03
C ALA A 5 -1.99 7.12 22.13
N PRO A 6 -1.20 8.00 21.48
CA PRO A 6 -0.13 7.58 20.61
C PRO A 6 0.91 6.72 21.33
N ASN A 7 1.24 5.56 20.80
CA ASN A 7 2.37 4.75 21.26
C ASN A 7 3.67 5.32 20.70
N LEU A 8 4.36 6.16 21.48
CA LEU A 8 5.62 6.81 21.08
C LEU A 8 6.84 5.90 21.19
N TYR A 9 6.72 4.80 21.95
CA TYR A 9 7.83 3.88 22.25
C TYR A 9 7.40 2.44 21.95
N PRO A 10 7.13 2.11 20.67
CA PRO A 10 6.73 0.75 20.31
C PRO A 10 7.86 -0.23 20.55
N SER A 11 7.55 -1.51 20.70
CA SER A 11 8.52 -2.58 20.96
C SER A 11 9.51 -2.81 19.81
N PHE A 12 9.14 -2.42 18.58
CA PHE A 12 10.00 -2.44 17.41
C PHE A 12 9.70 -1.26 16.48
N ASN A 13 10.62 -0.92 15.58
CA ASN A 13 10.50 0.24 14.73
C ASN A 13 10.16 -0.11 13.29
N THR A 14 8.92 0.15 12.89
CA THR A 14 8.51 0.21 11.49
C THR A 14 8.81 1.60 10.94
N VAL A 15 9.58 1.71 9.86
CA VAL A 15 9.96 3.02 9.32
C VAL A 15 9.03 3.51 8.23
N ARG A 16 8.41 2.59 7.48
CA ARG A 16 7.41 2.93 6.45
C ARG A 16 6.65 1.70 5.97
N LEU A 17 5.48 1.92 5.37
CA LEU A 17 4.95 0.97 4.40
C LEU A 17 5.88 0.93 3.18
N SER A 18 5.96 -0.19 2.49
CA SER A 18 6.98 -0.42 1.48
C SER A 18 6.43 -0.90 0.16
N HIS A 19 5.69 -2.00 0.17
CA HIS A 19 5.20 -2.63 -1.05
C HIS A 19 3.92 -3.41 -0.80
N ALA A 20 3.26 -3.81 -1.90
CA ALA A 20 2.18 -4.79 -1.86
C ALA A 20 2.35 -5.82 -2.95
N CYS A 21 1.94 -7.06 -2.68
CA CYS A 21 1.76 -8.09 -3.67
C CYS A 21 0.26 -8.23 -3.97
N LEU A 22 -0.10 -8.08 -5.24
CA LEU A 22 -1.47 -8.11 -5.73
C LEU A 22 -1.67 -9.32 -6.64
N ASN A 23 -2.74 -10.07 -6.39
CA ASN A 23 -3.14 -11.19 -7.21
C ASN A 23 -3.89 -10.69 -8.46
N VAL A 24 -3.43 -11.08 -9.63
CA VAL A 24 -3.99 -10.71 -10.94
C VAL A 24 -4.32 -11.94 -11.78
N ALA A 25 -5.31 -11.82 -12.65
CA ALA A 25 -5.71 -12.89 -13.57
C ALA A 25 -4.82 -12.96 -14.81
N ASP A 26 -4.21 -11.84 -15.22
CA ASP A 26 -3.46 -11.69 -16.45
C ASP A 26 -2.30 -10.72 -16.22
N LEU A 27 -1.07 -11.26 -16.25
CA LEU A 27 0.14 -10.46 -16.03
C LEU A 27 0.40 -9.49 -17.18
N GLU A 28 0.18 -9.89 -18.43
CA GLU A 28 0.45 -9.03 -19.60
C GLU A 28 -0.48 -7.82 -19.64
N LYS A 29 -1.78 -8.06 -19.41
CA LYS A 29 -2.77 -6.99 -19.34
C LYS A 29 -2.47 -6.03 -18.18
N SER A 30 -2.14 -6.60 -17.03
CA SER A 30 -1.78 -5.81 -15.84
C SER A 30 -0.47 -5.04 -16.06
N LYS A 31 0.55 -5.68 -16.66
CA LYS A 31 1.81 -5.03 -17.03
C LYS A 31 1.56 -3.78 -17.88
N LYS A 32 0.74 -3.91 -18.93
CA LYS A 32 0.40 -2.78 -19.79
C LYS A 32 -0.20 -1.62 -18.99
N PHE A 33 -1.17 -1.88 -18.12
CA PHE A 33 -1.77 -0.83 -17.29
C PHE A 33 -0.75 -0.17 -16.34
N TYR A 34 -0.02 -0.97 -15.58
CA TYR A 34 0.89 -0.45 -14.56
C TYR A 34 2.13 0.25 -15.16
N THR A 35 2.59 -0.15 -16.36
CA THR A 35 3.78 0.45 -16.98
C THR A 35 3.45 1.58 -17.96
N GLU A 36 2.44 1.44 -18.81
CA GLU A 36 2.13 2.42 -19.85
C GLU A 36 1.19 3.52 -19.36
N ILE A 37 0.20 3.16 -18.52
CA ILE A 37 -0.80 4.10 -18.03
C ILE A 37 -0.33 4.73 -16.72
N LEU A 38 -0.05 3.92 -15.70
CA LEU A 38 0.42 4.44 -14.43
C LEU A 38 1.89 4.89 -14.50
N GLY A 39 2.76 4.16 -15.19
CA GLY A 39 4.15 4.55 -15.42
C GLY A 39 5.14 3.98 -14.42
N LEU A 40 4.82 2.85 -13.78
CA LEU A 40 5.78 2.11 -12.96
C LEU A 40 6.85 1.45 -13.84
N GLN A 41 8.05 1.31 -13.30
CA GLN A 41 9.16 0.65 -13.98
C GLN A 41 9.22 -0.83 -13.62
N VAL A 42 9.32 -1.70 -14.62
CA VAL A 42 9.63 -3.13 -14.43
C VAL A 42 11.06 -3.25 -13.91
N THR A 43 11.24 -4.01 -12.85
CA THR A 43 12.54 -4.30 -12.25
C THR A 43 12.96 -5.76 -12.42
N ASP A 44 11.99 -6.66 -12.40
CA ASP A 44 12.17 -8.07 -12.72
C ASP A 44 10.85 -8.70 -13.16
N GLU A 45 10.93 -9.84 -13.85
CA GLU A 45 9.78 -10.57 -14.38
C GLU A 45 10.06 -12.08 -14.42
N THR A 46 9.10 -12.84 -13.94
CA THR A 46 9.08 -14.29 -14.00
C THR A 46 7.78 -14.77 -14.67
N PRO A 47 7.61 -16.04 -14.99
CA PRO A 47 6.34 -16.53 -15.56
C PRO A 47 5.10 -16.26 -14.69
N THR A 48 5.28 -16.05 -13.38
CA THR A 48 4.18 -15.88 -12.41
C THR A 48 4.17 -14.56 -11.69
N ASN A 49 5.27 -13.78 -11.73
CA ASN A 49 5.39 -12.53 -11.00
C ASN A 49 5.99 -11.42 -11.84
N LEU A 50 5.48 -10.22 -11.67
CA LEU A 50 6.04 -8.99 -12.22
C LEU A 50 6.37 -8.04 -11.07
N TYR A 51 7.62 -7.60 -11.00
CA TYR A 51 8.11 -6.67 -10.00
C TYR A 51 8.18 -5.26 -10.58
N LEU A 52 7.61 -4.30 -9.88
CA LEU A 52 7.45 -2.93 -10.34
C LEU A 52 7.88 -1.94 -9.26
N ARG A 53 8.46 -0.81 -9.65
CA ARG A 53 8.77 0.29 -8.74
C ARG A 53 8.36 1.65 -9.29
N ALA A 54 8.12 2.59 -8.39
CA ALA A 54 7.90 3.99 -8.72
C ALA A 54 9.23 4.77 -8.84
N MET A 55 9.18 6.01 -9.34
CA MET A 55 10.37 6.77 -9.78
C MET A 55 11.39 7.09 -8.68
N GLU A 56 10.94 7.44 -7.48
CA GLU A 56 11.83 7.80 -6.37
C GLU A 56 12.36 6.58 -5.61
N GLU A 57 11.75 5.43 -5.83
CA GLU A 57 12.05 4.24 -5.04
C GLU A 57 13.33 3.58 -5.50
N ARG A 58 14.23 3.35 -4.56
CA ARG A 58 15.51 2.69 -4.77
C ARG A 58 15.51 1.23 -4.28
N GLY A 59 14.47 0.81 -3.58
CA GLY A 59 14.20 -0.60 -3.33
C GLY A 59 13.81 -1.29 -4.63
N HIS A 60 14.05 -2.60 -4.70
CA HIS A 60 13.82 -3.38 -5.90
C HIS A 60 12.38 -3.24 -6.41
N HIS A 61 11.40 -3.27 -5.51
CA HIS A 61 9.99 -3.18 -5.89
C HIS A 61 9.15 -2.45 -4.84
N SER A 62 8.03 -1.91 -5.30
CA SER A 62 6.94 -1.38 -4.49
C SER A 62 5.60 -2.04 -4.82
N ILE A 63 5.47 -2.61 -6.01
CA ILE A 63 4.34 -3.46 -6.40
C ILE A 63 4.88 -4.78 -6.95
N ILE A 64 4.30 -5.87 -6.50
CA ILE A 64 4.42 -7.19 -7.10
C ILE A 64 3.05 -7.55 -7.64
N LEU A 65 2.98 -7.92 -8.92
CA LEU A 65 1.79 -8.53 -9.50
C LEU A 65 2.05 -10.03 -9.62
N GLN A 66 1.18 -10.82 -9.00
CA GLN A 66 1.29 -12.27 -8.97
C GLN A 66 0.12 -12.89 -9.75
N LEU A 67 0.43 -13.77 -10.70
CA LEU A 67 -0.61 -14.55 -11.39
C LEU A 67 -1.30 -15.48 -10.40
N SER A 68 -2.63 -15.42 -10.33
CA SER A 68 -3.42 -16.16 -9.36
C SER A 68 -4.80 -16.52 -9.90
N ASP A 69 -5.36 -17.61 -9.41
CA ASP A 69 -6.76 -18.00 -9.62
C ASP A 69 -7.75 -17.22 -8.74
N GLN A 70 -7.23 -16.39 -7.82
CA GLN A 70 -8.02 -15.49 -6.97
C GLN A 70 -7.67 -14.00 -7.23
N PRO A 71 -7.88 -13.51 -8.46
CA PRO A 71 -7.49 -12.15 -8.81
C PRO A 71 -8.30 -11.10 -8.05
N GLY A 72 -7.71 -9.91 -7.94
CA GLY A 72 -8.33 -8.77 -7.25
C GLY A 72 -8.22 -8.84 -5.73
N THR A 73 -7.33 -9.69 -5.21
CA THR A 73 -6.99 -9.78 -3.78
C THR A 73 -5.58 -9.25 -3.54
N VAL A 74 -5.29 -8.89 -2.29
CA VAL A 74 -3.93 -8.61 -1.82
C VAL A 74 -3.35 -9.87 -1.20
N GLU A 75 -2.19 -10.28 -1.71
CA GLU A 75 -1.45 -11.42 -1.15
C GLU A 75 -0.73 -11.00 0.14
N VAL A 76 -0.11 -9.83 0.16
CA VAL A 76 0.58 -9.30 1.33
C VAL A 76 0.79 -7.79 1.22
N MET A 77 0.80 -7.10 2.37
CA MET A 77 1.26 -5.73 2.53
C MET A 77 2.60 -5.71 3.26
N GLY A 78 3.62 -5.09 2.66
CA GLY A 78 4.99 -5.08 3.17
C GLY A 78 5.38 -3.82 3.91
N PHE A 79 6.03 -3.98 5.06
CA PHE A 79 6.53 -2.92 5.91
C PHE A 79 8.03 -3.05 6.13
N LYS A 80 8.73 -1.93 6.07
CA LYS A 80 10.15 -1.90 6.35
C LYS A 80 10.43 -1.58 7.82
N THR A 81 11.28 -2.39 8.48
CA THR A 81 11.81 -2.12 9.82
C THR A 81 13.07 -1.25 9.78
N PHE A 82 13.41 -0.64 10.90
CA PHE A 82 14.59 0.22 11.02
C PHE A 82 15.89 -0.59 10.94
N ASP A 83 15.96 -1.71 11.65
CA ASP A 83 17.11 -2.62 11.62
C ASP A 83 16.64 -4.10 11.59
N ASP A 84 17.61 -5.02 11.57
CA ASP A 84 17.35 -6.46 11.52
C ASP A 84 16.86 -7.01 12.86
N ASP A 85 17.32 -6.42 13.98
CA ASP A 85 16.87 -6.79 15.34
C ASP A 85 15.39 -6.46 15.55
N ASP A 86 14.88 -5.43 14.87
CA ASP A 86 13.46 -5.08 14.93
C ASP A 86 12.56 -6.18 14.35
N LEU A 87 13.08 -7.06 13.49
CA LEU A 87 12.32 -8.21 12.99
C LEU A 87 12.08 -9.25 14.08
N ASP A 88 13.09 -9.52 14.93
CA ASP A 88 12.92 -10.44 16.06
C ASP A 88 11.98 -9.87 17.11
N LYS A 89 12.08 -8.58 17.39
CA LYS A 89 11.15 -7.86 18.26
C LYS A 89 9.73 -7.85 17.70
N ALA A 90 9.56 -7.67 16.38
CA ALA A 90 8.27 -7.76 15.71
C ALA A 90 7.67 -9.16 15.85
N LYS A 91 8.47 -10.21 15.65
CA LYS A 91 8.01 -11.59 15.84
C LYS A 91 7.51 -11.82 17.26
N LEU A 92 8.25 -11.37 18.26
CA LEU A 92 7.84 -11.48 19.67
C LEU A 92 6.55 -10.70 19.93
N HIS A 93 6.44 -9.48 19.40
CA HIS A 93 5.26 -8.62 19.55
C HIS A 93 3.99 -9.29 18.99
N PHE A 94 4.05 -9.78 17.75
CA PHE A 94 2.87 -10.40 17.12
C PHE A 94 2.56 -11.78 17.71
N SER A 95 3.56 -12.58 18.06
CA SER A 95 3.35 -13.87 18.75
C SER A 95 2.68 -13.67 20.11
N ALA A 96 3.06 -12.63 20.87
CA ALA A 96 2.43 -12.31 22.14
C ALA A 96 0.94 -11.89 22.01
N GLN A 97 0.55 -11.40 20.83
CA GLN A 97 -0.85 -11.10 20.49
C GLN A 97 -1.59 -12.30 19.87
N GLY A 98 -0.98 -13.49 19.87
CA GLY A 98 -1.55 -14.71 19.29
C GLY A 98 -1.64 -14.69 17.77
N ARG A 99 -0.85 -13.84 17.09
CA ARG A 99 -0.81 -13.81 15.63
C ARG A 99 0.14 -14.88 15.10
N PRO A 100 -0.17 -15.46 13.92
CA PRO A 100 0.79 -16.34 13.24
C PRO A 100 2.06 -15.56 12.92
N THR A 101 3.22 -16.19 13.08
CA THR A 101 4.51 -15.59 12.73
C THR A 101 5.39 -16.63 12.09
N GLU A 102 5.83 -16.35 10.87
CA GLU A 102 6.65 -17.26 10.07
C GLU A 102 7.80 -16.50 9.40
N TRP A 103 8.99 -17.13 9.37
CA TRP A 103 10.08 -16.62 8.54
C TRP A 103 9.91 -17.15 7.13
N VAL A 104 9.88 -16.25 6.16
CA VAL A 104 9.73 -16.57 4.74
C VAL A 104 10.89 -16.00 3.92
N GLU A 105 11.18 -16.67 2.81
CA GLU A 105 12.10 -16.15 1.80
C GLU A 105 11.30 -15.42 0.71
N ARG A 106 11.80 -14.26 0.32
CA ARG A 106 11.23 -13.46 -0.75
C ARG A 106 12.33 -13.09 -1.75
N ALA A 107 12.02 -13.17 -3.02
CA ALA A 107 12.94 -12.71 -4.06
C ALA A 107 13.30 -11.22 -3.86
N HIS A 108 14.56 -10.87 -4.04
CA HIS A 108 15.11 -9.51 -3.91
C HIS A 108 14.97 -8.88 -2.52
N GLN A 109 14.55 -9.65 -1.54
CA GLN A 109 14.30 -9.19 -0.18
C GLN A 109 15.08 -10.07 0.80
N GLY A 110 15.58 -9.47 1.84
CA GLY A 110 16.27 -10.22 2.89
C GLY A 110 15.32 -11.01 3.78
N ARG A 111 15.78 -11.36 4.96
CA ARG A 111 14.98 -12.02 5.99
C ARG A 111 13.65 -11.31 6.18
N THR A 112 12.55 -12.04 6.07
CA THR A 112 11.19 -11.51 6.06
C THR A 112 10.31 -12.26 7.06
N LEU A 113 9.62 -11.50 7.91
CA LEU A 113 8.63 -12.02 8.85
C LEU A 113 7.24 -11.89 8.23
N LEU A 114 6.54 -13.00 8.01
CA LEU A 114 5.13 -13.04 7.63
C LEU A 114 4.26 -13.12 8.88
N THR A 115 3.19 -12.34 8.91
CA THR A 115 2.16 -12.33 9.96
C THR A 115 0.81 -11.88 9.37
N SER A 116 -0.16 -11.53 10.22
CA SER A 116 -1.42 -10.92 9.79
C SER A 116 -1.84 -9.82 10.73
N ASP A 117 -2.64 -8.88 10.23
CA ASP A 117 -3.27 -7.88 11.08
C ASP A 117 -4.44 -8.46 11.90
N ASN A 118 -5.10 -7.59 12.67
CA ASN A 118 -6.26 -7.98 13.51
C ASN A 118 -7.46 -8.53 12.71
N CYS A 119 -7.59 -8.12 11.45
CA CYS A 119 -8.65 -8.57 10.53
C CYS A 119 -8.26 -9.79 9.70
N GLY A 120 -6.99 -10.19 9.69
CA GLY A 120 -6.47 -11.32 8.91
C GLY A 120 -5.86 -10.92 7.57
N ILE A 121 -5.63 -9.63 7.31
CA ILE A 121 -4.86 -9.20 6.12
C ILE A 121 -3.40 -9.60 6.31
N PRO A 122 -2.79 -10.31 5.35
CA PRO A 122 -1.39 -10.72 5.46
C PRO A 122 -0.44 -9.52 5.45
N LEU A 123 0.47 -9.50 6.42
CA LEU A 123 1.51 -8.48 6.57
C LEU A 123 2.88 -9.13 6.51
N GLU A 124 3.83 -8.45 5.88
CA GLU A 124 5.23 -8.86 5.98
C GLU A 124 6.13 -7.71 6.41
N PHE A 125 7.12 -8.05 7.21
CA PHE A 125 8.12 -7.12 7.73
C PHE A 125 9.50 -7.56 7.28
N TYR A 126 10.29 -6.61 6.78
CA TYR A 126 11.66 -6.84 6.34
C TYR A 126 12.56 -5.64 6.67
N HIS A 127 13.87 -5.85 6.73
CA HIS A 127 14.83 -4.76 6.90
C HIS A 127 15.56 -4.41 5.60
N LYS A 128 16.05 -5.41 4.86
CA LYS A 128 16.85 -5.24 3.65
C LYS A 128 16.07 -5.69 2.42
N MET A 129 16.20 -4.90 1.37
CA MET A 129 15.75 -5.19 0.02
C MET A 129 16.85 -4.79 -0.95
N GLU A 130 17.04 -5.54 -2.02
CA GLU A 130 17.95 -5.19 -3.10
C GLU A 130 17.74 -3.73 -3.51
N ARG A 131 18.84 -3.02 -3.75
CA ARG A 131 18.79 -1.60 -4.15
C ARG A 131 19.20 -1.46 -5.58
N LEU A 132 18.37 -0.77 -6.34
CA LEU A 132 18.60 -0.46 -7.74
C LEU A 132 19.07 0.98 -7.91
N GLN A 133 19.67 1.24 -9.08
CA GLN A 133 20.06 2.59 -9.46
C GLN A 133 18.85 3.51 -9.49
N SER A 134 19.03 4.76 -9.03
CA SER A 134 18.00 5.80 -9.16
C SER A 134 17.70 6.06 -10.62
N ILE A 135 16.42 6.22 -10.95
CA ILE A 135 15.97 6.64 -12.29
C ILE A 135 15.65 8.13 -12.36
N HIS A 136 15.90 8.89 -11.28
CA HIS A 136 15.78 10.35 -11.33
C HIS A 136 16.63 10.92 -12.46
N GLN A 137 16.06 11.85 -13.21
CA GLN A 137 16.69 12.50 -14.36
C GLN A 137 16.99 11.57 -15.56
N GLN A 138 16.56 10.31 -15.51
CA GLN A 138 16.62 9.41 -16.67
C GLN A 138 15.33 9.52 -17.48
N TYR A 139 15.08 10.68 -18.05
CA TYR A 139 13.80 11.04 -18.69
C TYR A 139 13.36 10.08 -19.79
N ALA A 140 14.30 9.39 -20.45
CA ALA A 140 14.01 8.39 -21.47
C ALA A 140 13.26 7.16 -20.92
N LEU A 141 13.32 6.92 -19.61
CA LEU A 141 12.64 5.81 -18.95
C LEU A 141 11.22 6.16 -18.47
N TYR A 142 10.87 7.44 -18.45
CA TYR A 142 9.59 7.87 -17.90
C TYR A 142 8.44 7.55 -18.84
N ARG A 143 7.39 6.97 -18.28
CA ARG A 143 6.14 6.59 -18.98
C ARG A 143 4.95 7.01 -18.12
N GLY A 144 3.77 7.00 -18.72
CA GLY A 144 2.52 7.26 -18.02
C GLY A 144 2.55 8.54 -17.19
N VAL A 145 1.96 8.50 -16.00
CA VAL A 145 1.82 9.67 -15.10
C VAL A 145 2.96 9.82 -14.10
N LYS A 146 3.97 8.98 -14.16
CA LYS A 146 5.23 9.10 -13.42
C LYS A 146 5.04 9.11 -11.91
N PRO A 147 4.41 8.10 -11.30
CA PRO A 147 4.23 8.05 -9.86
C PRO A 147 5.59 8.05 -9.16
N LEU A 148 5.71 8.83 -8.10
CA LEU A 148 6.96 9.00 -7.37
C LEU A 148 7.21 7.85 -6.40
N ARG A 149 6.20 7.49 -5.60
CA ARG A 149 6.24 6.43 -4.58
C ARG A 149 4.84 6.04 -4.15
N ILE A 150 4.72 4.92 -3.46
CA ILE A 150 3.51 4.61 -2.71
C ILE A 150 3.31 5.68 -1.63
N ASP A 151 2.08 6.18 -1.53
CA ASP A 151 1.66 7.10 -0.49
C ASP A 151 1.05 6.34 0.68
N HIS A 152 -0.05 5.63 0.46
CA HIS A 152 -0.74 4.89 1.51
C HIS A 152 -1.50 3.67 0.99
N PHE A 153 -1.90 2.81 1.93
CA PHE A 153 -2.90 1.76 1.74
C PHE A 153 -4.18 2.13 2.47
N ASN A 154 -5.32 1.86 1.84
CA ASN A 154 -6.61 1.89 2.50
C ASN A 154 -7.21 0.48 2.52
N CYS A 155 -7.72 0.07 3.68
CA CYS A 155 -8.34 -1.23 3.88
C CYS A 155 -9.75 -1.08 4.44
N PHE A 156 -10.67 -1.94 4.00
CA PHE A 156 -11.94 -2.10 4.69
C PHE A 156 -11.73 -2.97 5.93
N SER A 157 -12.28 -2.50 7.04
CA SER A 157 -12.29 -3.22 8.31
C SER A 157 -13.72 -3.31 8.84
N PRO A 158 -14.14 -4.49 9.32
CA PRO A 158 -15.44 -4.62 10.02
C PRO A 158 -15.40 -4.00 11.41
N ASP A 159 -14.22 -3.70 11.95
CA ASP A 159 -13.99 -3.07 13.25
C ASP A 159 -12.79 -2.11 13.15
N VAL A 160 -13.08 -0.84 12.85
CA VAL A 160 -12.05 0.20 12.69
C VAL A 160 -11.36 0.51 14.02
N ASP A 161 -12.10 0.48 15.14
CA ASP A 161 -11.51 0.70 16.48
C ASP A 161 -10.42 -0.34 16.76
N ALA A 162 -10.72 -1.63 16.54
CA ALA A 162 -9.73 -2.71 16.71
C ALA A 162 -8.53 -2.58 15.75
N SER A 163 -8.76 -2.12 14.52
CA SER A 163 -7.65 -1.89 13.58
C SER A 163 -6.75 -0.74 14.04
N VAL A 164 -7.33 0.35 14.53
CA VAL A 164 -6.57 1.47 15.09
C VAL A 164 -5.74 1.04 16.30
N GLU A 165 -6.31 0.28 17.22
CA GLU A 165 -5.58 -0.27 18.38
C GLU A 165 -4.42 -1.17 17.94
N PHE A 166 -4.66 -2.08 16.99
CA PHE A 166 -3.64 -2.98 16.47
C PHE A 166 -2.45 -2.21 15.88
N TYR A 167 -2.69 -1.28 14.95
CA TYR A 167 -1.62 -0.53 14.32
C TYR A 167 -0.95 0.47 15.28
N ASN A 168 -1.68 1.04 16.24
CA ASN A 168 -1.10 1.85 17.31
C ASN A 168 -0.14 1.04 18.19
N SER A 169 -0.39 -0.27 18.38
CA SER A 169 0.47 -1.13 19.22
C SER A 169 1.92 -1.18 18.75
N PHE A 170 2.18 -0.99 17.45
CA PHE A 170 3.54 -0.91 16.88
C PHE A 170 3.88 0.47 16.27
N GLY A 171 3.24 1.52 16.80
CA GLY A 171 3.69 2.90 16.66
C GLY A 171 3.06 3.70 15.53
N PHE A 172 2.02 3.20 14.86
CA PHE A 172 1.20 4.05 13.99
C PHE A 172 0.34 4.98 14.85
N ARG A 173 0.16 6.21 14.40
CA ARG A 173 -0.57 7.25 15.13
C ARG A 173 -1.71 7.77 14.27
N VAL A 174 -2.88 7.95 14.85
CA VAL A 174 -4.04 8.55 14.18
C VAL A 174 -3.74 10.01 13.87
N THR A 175 -3.93 10.41 12.62
CA THR A 175 -3.88 11.81 12.18
C THR A 175 -5.26 12.42 12.07
N GLU A 176 -6.20 11.65 11.55
CA GLU A 176 -7.57 12.07 11.31
C GLU A 176 -8.50 10.86 11.50
N TYR A 177 -9.74 11.11 11.87
CA TYR A 177 -10.75 10.06 11.96
C TYR A 177 -12.15 10.65 11.72
N THR A 178 -13.08 9.78 11.39
CA THR A 178 -14.51 10.06 11.43
C THR A 178 -15.19 9.05 12.33
N GLU A 179 -16.22 9.48 13.03
CA GLU A 179 -17.01 8.63 13.94
C GLU A 179 -18.48 8.60 13.51
N ASP A 180 -19.14 7.54 13.85
CA ASP A 180 -20.59 7.44 13.75
C ASP A 180 -21.22 8.20 14.91
N GLU A 181 -22.04 9.21 14.61
CA GLU A 181 -22.64 10.11 15.60
C GLU A 181 -23.55 9.39 16.61
N VAL A 182 -24.10 8.23 16.27
CA VAL A 182 -25.03 7.49 17.11
C VAL A 182 -24.29 6.53 18.03
N SER A 183 -23.37 5.75 17.50
CA SER A 183 -22.65 4.73 18.25
C SER A 183 -21.36 5.24 18.91
N GLY A 184 -20.82 6.36 18.43
CA GLY A 184 -19.50 6.88 18.83
C GLY A 184 -18.32 6.01 18.40
N LYS A 185 -18.55 5.01 17.54
CA LYS A 185 -17.50 4.16 16.97
C LYS A 185 -16.81 4.84 15.80
N LEU A 186 -15.55 4.48 15.59
CA LEU A 186 -14.82 4.96 14.41
C LEU A 186 -15.46 4.41 13.14
N TRP A 187 -15.81 5.32 12.22
CA TRP A 187 -16.24 4.98 10.87
C TRP A 187 -15.04 4.82 9.93
N ALA A 188 -14.07 5.71 10.05
CA ALA A 188 -12.81 5.64 9.34
C ALA A 188 -11.69 6.28 10.15
N ALA A 189 -10.45 5.83 9.94
CA ALA A 189 -9.27 6.38 10.58
C ALA A 189 -8.09 6.39 9.61
N TRP A 190 -7.29 7.45 9.67
CA TRP A 190 -6.05 7.62 8.94
C TRP A 190 -4.90 7.65 9.93
N MET A 191 -3.89 6.82 9.66
CA MET A 191 -2.78 6.62 10.57
C MET A 191 -1.44 6.79 9.86
N HIS A 192 -0.47 7.38 10.50
CA HIS A 192 0.87 7.55 9.96
C HIS A 192 1.96 6.93 10.83
N ARG A 193 3.05 6.55 10.19
CA ARG A 193 4.31 6.15 10.82
C ARG A 193 5.48 7.00 10.32
N LYS A 194 5.54 7.34 9.04
CA LYS A 194 6.50 8.25 8.42
C LYS A 194 6.00 9.70 8.47
N GLY A 195 6.81 10.65 7.98
CA GLY A 195 6.48 12.08 7.95
C GLY A 195 5.48 12.53 6.87
N GLY A 196 4.58 11.65 6.43
CA GLY A 196 3.48 11.97 5.51
C GLY A 196 2.18 12.26 6.24
N VAL A 197 1.09 12.48 5.49
CA VAL A 197 -0.24 12.70 6.08
C VAL A 197 -0.74 11.41 6.72
N HIS A 198 -0.67 10.31 5.99
CA HIS A 198 -0.95 8.97 6.50
C HIS A 198 -0.22 7.90 5.67
N ASP A 199 -0.08 6.70 6.23
CA ASP A 199 0.46 5.51 5.57
C ASP A 199 -0.61 4.42 5.43
N MET A 200 -1.47 4.33 6.44
CA MET A 200 -2.58 3.38 6.50
C MET A 200 -3.88 4.12 6.72
N ALA A 201 -4.92 3.67 6.06
CA ALA A 201 -6.28 4.11 6.33
C ALA A 201 -7.20 2.90 6.47
N PHE A 202 -8.16 3.02 7.37
CA PHE A 202 -9.19 2.01 7.60
C PHE A 202 -10.56 2.65 7.42
N THR A 203 -11.42 1.99 6.66
CA THR A 203 -12.79 2.42 6.43
C THR A 203 -13.72 1.29 6.85
N ASN A 204 -14.78 1.61 7.60
CA ASN A 204 -15.80 0.64 7.97
C ASN A 204 -16.43 0.02 6.72
N GLY A 205 -16.51 -1.29 6.69
CA GLY A 205 -17.10 -2.03 5.58
C GLY A 205 -16.85 -3.52 5.66
N THR A 206 -17.43 -4.24 4.71
CA THR A 206 -17.21 -5.68 4.58
C THR A 206 -15.76 -5.96 4.26
N GLY A 207 -15.05 -6.48 5.25
CA GLY A 207 -13.63 -6.82 5.19
C GLY A 207 -13.36 -8.14 5.91
N PRO A 208 -12.09 -8.54 5.97
CA PRO A 208 -10.90 -7.76 5.58
C PRO A 208 -10.68 -7.75 4.06
N ARG A 209 -10.39 -6.58 3.50
CA ARG A 209 -9.92 -6.44 2.11
C ARG A 209 -9.22 -5.11 1.88
N MET A 210 -8.25 -5.08 0.99
CA MET A 210 -7.67 -3.82 0.53
C MET A 210 -8.69 -3.08 -0.34
N HIS A 211 -8.87 -1.77 -0.09
CA HIS A 211 -9.69 -0.89 -0.91
C HIS A 211 -8.86 -0.30 -2.05
N HIS A 212 -7.72 0.32 -1.73
CA HIS A 212 -6.82 0.88 -2.73
C HIS A 212 -5.38 1.03 -2.22
N ILE A 213 -4.49 1.20 -3.20
CA ILE A 213 -3.12 1.68 -3.03
C ILE A 213 -3.06 3.06 -3.67
N ALA A 214 -2.60 4.06 -2.93
CA ALA A 214 -2.38 5.39 -3.46
C ALA A 214 -0.91 5.63 -3.79
N PHE A 215 -0.68 6.41 -4.84
CA PHE A 215 0.64 6.84 -5.27
C PHE A 215 0.74 8.36 -5.24
N TRP A 216 1.87 8.86 -4.78
CA TRP A 216 2.20 10.25 -4.91
C TRP A 216 2.65 10.57 -6.34
N VAL A 217 2.08 11.60 -6.95
CA VAL A 217 2.47 12.08 -8.29
C VAL A 217 3.12 13.46 -8.20
N PRO A 218 3.98 13.84 -9.18
CA PRO A 218 4.78 15.07 -9.09
C PRO A 218 3.96 16.35 -8.97
N THR A 219 2.88 16.46 -9.73
CA THR A 219 2.03 17.66 -9.79
C THR A 219 0.57 17.28 -9.98
N PRO A 220 -0.38 18.20 -9.67
CA PRO A 220 -1.81 17.98 -9.96
C PRO A 220 -2.11 17.73 -11.44
N LEU A 221 -1.28 18.24 -12.37
CA LEU A 221 -1.46 17.99 -13.80
C LEU A 221 -1.30 16.52 -14.16
N ASN A 222 -0.46 15.78 -13.46
CA ASN A 222 -0.32 14.33 -13.69
C ASN A 222 -1.62 13.56 -13.42
N ILE A 223 -2.52 14.09 -12.59
CA ILE A 223 -3.85 13.50 -12.37
C ILE A 223 -4.73 13.70 -13.61
N ILE A 224 -4.65 14.87 -14.25
CA ILE A 224 -5.37 15.15 -15.50
C ILE A 224 -4.77 14.29 -16.64
N ASP A 225 -3.44 14.26 -16.76
CA ASP A 225 -2.73 13.43 -17.74
C ASP A 225 -3.16 11.95 -17.64
N LEU A 226 -3.35 11.44 -16.41
CA LEU A 226 -3.82 10.06 -16.19
C LEU A 226 -5.20 9.84 -16.80
N LEU A 227 -6.13 10.78 -16.59
CA LEU A 227 -7.49 10.66 -17.11
C LEU A 227 -7.52 10.75 -18.64
N ASP A 228 -6.76 11.68 -19.22
CA ASP A 228 -6.63 11.83 -20.67
C ASP A 228 -6.02 10.58 -21.30
N LEU A 229 -4.99 10.02 -20.64
CA LEU A 229 -4.35 8.78 -21.08
C LEU A 229 -5.32 7.60 -21.01
N MET A 230 -6.05 7.44 -19.91
CA MET A 230 -7.07 6.38 -19.76
C MET A 230 -8.20 6.53 -20.78
N ALA A 231 -8.67 7.74 -21.03
CA ALA A 231 -9.71 8.01 -22.01
C ALA A 231 -9.28 7.63 -23.44
N SER A 232 -8.02 7.94 -23.79
CA SER A 232 -7.49 7.71 -25.14
C SER A 232 -6.97 6.27 -25.39
N THR A 233 -6.79 5.47 -24.34
CA THR A 233 -6.22 4.11 -24.44
C THR A 233 -7.21 2.99 -24.13
N GLY A 234 -8.49 3.30 -24.05
CA GLY A 234 -9.57 2.31 -23.84
C GLY A 234 -9.86 1.99 -22.37
N TYR A 235 -9.25 2.72 -21.42
CA TYR A 235 -9.47 2.54 -19.98
C TYR A 235 -10.49 3.53 -19.38
N VAL A 236 -11.27 4.23 -20.20
CA VAL A 236 -12.24 5.23 -19.72
C VAL A 236 -13.23 4.67 -18.70
N ASN A 237 -13.71 3.44 -18.93
CA ASN A 237 -14.65 2.74 -18.03
C ASN A 237 -14.01 2.28 -16.70
N ASN A 238 -12.69 2.38 -16.60
CA ASN A 238 -11.94 2.03 -15.39
C ASN A 238 -11.69 3.25 -14.48
N ILE A 239 -12.19 4.42 -14.86
CA ILE A 239 -12.15 5.62 -14.01
C ILE A 239 -13.34 5.55 -13.05
N GLU A 240 -13.05 5.27 -11.78
CA GLU A 240 -14.09 5.22 -10.75
C GLU A 240 -14.48 6.63 -10.28
N ARG A 241 -13.48 7.51 -10.17
CA ARG A 241 -13.66 8.91 -9.80
C ARG A 241 -12.68 9.79 -10.56
N GLY A 242 -13.18 10.89 -11.10
CA GLY A 242 -12.37 11.93 -11.71
C GLY A 242 -11.61 12.76 -10.68
N PRO A 243 -10.86 13.80 -11.12
CA PRO A 243 -10.08 14.62 -10.21
C PRO A 243 -11.00 15.34 -9.23
N GLY A 244 -10.67 15.27 -7.95
CA GLY A 244 -11.44 15.89 -6.89
C GLY A 244 -10.63 16.10 -5.62
N ARG A 245 -11.13 16.96 -4.74
CA ARG A 245 -10.56 17.11 -3.40
C ARG A 245 -11.13 16.02 -2.51
N HIS A 246 -10.26 15.33 -1.81
CA HIS A 246 -10.66 14.47 -0.72
C HIS A 246 -11.15 15.34 0.45
N GLY A 247 -12.25 14.94 1.09
CA GLY A 247 -12.83 15.68 2.20
C GLY A 247 -11.93 15.73 3.45
N ILE A 248 -11.03 14.78 3.55
CA ILE A 248 -10.03 14.64 4.61
C ILE A 248 -8.65 14.65 3.98
N SER A 249 -7.61 15.06 4.73
CA SER A 249 -6.21 15.12 4.31
C SER A 249 -5.92 16.11 3.18
N CYS A 250 -6.88 16.90 2.75
CA CYS A 250 -6.73 17.92 1.69
C CYS A 250 -6.10 17.40 0.37
N LEU A 251 -6.20 16.12 0.10
CA LEU A 251 -5.62 15.50 -1.10
C LEU A 251 -6.42 15.89 -2.35
N LEU A 252 -5.70 16.14 -3.44
CA LEU A 252 -6.27 16.14 -4.78
C LEU A 252 -5.99 14.75 -5.37
N TYR A 253 -7.02 14.05 -5.85
CA TYR A 253 -6.90 12.66 -6.27
C TYR A 253 -7.78 12.32 -7.48
N THR A 254 -7.47 11.21 -8.10
CA THR A 254 -8.35 10.42 -8.98
C THR A 254 -8.26 8.95 -8.58
N SER A 255 -9.27 8.16 -8.93
CA SER A 255 -9.31 6.73 -8.62
C SER A 255 -9.49 5.91 -9.90
N PRO A 256 -8.38 5.51 -10.54
CA PRO A 256 -8.39 4.54 -11.62
C PRO A 256 -8.40 3.12 -11.05
N SER A 257 -8.99 2.18 -11.76
CA SER A 257 -8.97 0.77 -11.43
C SER A 257 -8.62 -0.07 -12.66
N PRO A 258 -7.70 -1.05 -12.57
CA PRO A 258 -7.43 -1.98 -13.66
C PRO A 258 -8.51 -3.07 -13.81
N ARG A 259 -9.56 -3.05 -12.98
CA ARG A 259 -10.60 -4.07 -12.99
C ARG A 259 -11.38 -4.07 -14.32
N ASP A 260 -11.48 -5.24 -14.95
CA ASP A 260 -12.50 -5.47 -15.93
C ASP A 260 -13.86 -5.48 -15.21
N ARG A 261 -14.65 -4.49 -15.48
CA ARG A 261 -16.08 -4.55 -15.22
C ARG A 261 -16.70 -5.22 -16.45
N GLY A 262 -16.68 -6.57 -16.45
CA GLY A 262 -17.41 -7.36 -17.42
C GLY A 262 -18.89 -7.22 -17.23
#